data_b086a4efe50081ea2ead6dec173bd52d
#
_entry.id   b086a4efe50081ea2ead6dec173bd52d
#
_cell.length_a   1.000
_cell.length_b   1.000
_cell.length_c   1.000
_cell.angle_alpha   90.00
_cell.angle_beta   90.00
_cell.angle_gamma   90.00
#
_symmetry.space_group_name_H-M   'P 1'
#
loop_
_entity.id
_entity.type
_entity.pdbx_description
1 polymer ?
#
loop_
_entity_poly.entity_id
_entity_poly.type
_entity_poly.pdbx_seq_one_letter_code
_entity_poly.pdbx_strand_id
1 'polypeptide(L)'
;MRTLRAPTDHGRRVRAPRRSRSGLRRAAVILALLLALAPAGAQDPRQPAGIERYRNYLLTDPAPDPTGGAVRVTFLGTATLLFDDGETKLMTDGFLSRPPLRKVIGKIETDPKVVDAALEKAGATKLAALFVAHSHYDHAFDCAYVTRKTGAILYGSASTLNVGRGGDVPEERMVRFDYDKEYAFGKFTVKVLRARHSPAIRFLNDDLGQTIDRPLKQPASFKDYKEGGAYDFLIRHGPNAILVNAGGSYIEGSRDNVRADAVFVTTAMLGLQRPAFQTAFYDETIGKVRPKLVVPIHWDNFMTPLSDQLKPQFDPADAWDPMIRRLRADRIRFGVLQGYGRATLFVRGKE
;
A
#
# COMPACT_ATOMS: atom_id res chain seq x y z
N MET A 1 -20.22 -7.89 81.86
CA MET A 1 -21.06 -8.09 80.64
C MET A 1 -21.07 -6.80 79.89
N ARG A 2 -20.27 -6.70 78.84
CA ARG A 2 -20.29 -5.56 77.88
C ARG A 2 -20.50 -6.16 76.52
N THR A 3 -21.64 -5.85 75.91
CA THR A 3 -22.02 -6.25 74.55
C THR A 3 -21.37 -5.38 73.52
N LEU A 4 -20.53 -5.95 72.66
CA LEU A 4 -19.92 -5.32 71.51
C LEU A 4 -20.93 -5.35 70.33
N ARG A 5 -21.25 -4.16 69.82
CA ARG A 5 -22.00 -3.98 68.54
C ARG A 5 -21.05 -4.11 67.37
N ALA A 6 -21.43 -4.86 66.34
CA ALA A 6 -20.76 -4.97 65.06
C ALA A 6 -21.00 -3.71 64.19
N PRO A 7 -20.04 -3.29 63.35
CA PRO A 7 -20.21 -2.16 62.42
C PRO A 7 -20.97 -2.62 61.14
N THR A 8 -21.91 -1.80 60.71
CA THR A 8 -22.69 -1.94 59.48
C THR A 8 -21.83 -1.61 58.29
N ASP A 9 -21.72 -2.53 57.33
CA ASP A 9 -21.05 -2.43 56.03
C ASP A 9 -21.89 -1.54 55.10
N HIS A 10 -21.30 -0.37 54.70
CA HIS A 10 -21.85 0.50 53.67
C HIS A 10 -21.30 0.09 52.32
N GLY A 11 -22.03 -0.75 51.61
CA GLY A 11 -21.74 -1.18 50.24
C GLY A 11 -21.52 0.03 49.28
N ARG A 12 -20.26 0.31 48.96
CA ARG A 12 -19.90 1.18 47.83
C ARG A 12 -20.20 0.51 46.51
N ARG A 13 -21.29 0.91 45.88
CA ARG A 13 -21.56 0.55 44.49
C ARG A 13 -20.49 1.18 43.59
N VAL A 14 -19.60 0.37 43.04
CA VAL A 14 -18.65 0.74 41.98
C VAL A 14 -19.44 0.99 40.70
N ARG A 15 -19.56 2.25 40.30
CA ARG A 15 -20.16 2.61 39.00
C ARG A 15 -19.20 2.18 37.89
N ALA A 16 -19.65 1.32 36.99
CA ALA A 16 -18.95 0.99 35.76
C ALA A 16 -18.65 2.26 34.92
N PRO A 17 -17.48 2.37 34.27
CA PRO A 17 -17.13 3.55 33.49
C PRO A 17 -18.09 3.66 32.29
N ARG A 18 -18.80 4.78 32.20
CA ARG A 18 -19.58 5.16 31.02
C ARG A 18 -18.65 5.27 29.82
N ARG A 19 -18.73 4.33 28.88
CA ARG A 19 -18.07 4.43 27.57
C ARG A 19 -18.48 5.75 26.91
N SER A 20 -17.51 6.64 26.68
CA SER A 20 -17.76 7.95 26.12
C SER A 20 -18.23 7.84 24.67
N ARG A 21 -19.45 8.29 24.39
CA ARG A 21 -20.02 8.42 23.05
C ARG A 21 -19.28 9.45 22.18
N SER A 22 -18.27 10.16 22.74
CA SER A 22 -17.47 11.17 22.05
C SER A 22 -16.46 10.58 21.05
N GLY A 23 -15.95 9.37 21.26
CA GLY A 23 -15.01 8.71 20.35
C GLY A 23 -15.61 8.31 19.00
N LEU A 24 -16.85 7.78 19.01
CA LEU A 24 -17.56 7.41 17.79
C LEU A 24 -17.94 8.63 16.93
N ARG A 25 -18.36 9.74 17.55
CA ARG A 25 -18.67 10.98 16.83
C ARG A 25 -17.45 11.62 16.19
N ARG A 26 -16.27 11.56 16.83
CA ARG A 26 -15.03 12.08 16.26
C ARG A 26 -14.52 11.23 15.08
N ALA A 27 -14.62 9.90 15.16
CA ALA A 27 -14.25 9.02 14.04
C ALA A 27 -15.17 9.21 12.82
N ALA A 28 -16.47 9.37 13.01
CA ALA A 28 -17.43 9.63 11.92
C ALA A 28 -17.22 10.99 11.27
N VAL A 29 -16.81 12.01 12.03
CA VAL A 29 -16.52 13.36 11.51
C VAL A 29 -15.20 13.36 10.70
N ILE A 30 -14.18 12.64 11.14
CA ILE A 30 -12.89 12.51 10.42
C ILE A 30 -13.11 11.84 9.08
N LEU A 31 -13.95 10.84 9.03
CA LEU A 31 -14.25 10.06 7.84
C LEU A 31 -15.16 10.80 6.85
N ALA A 32 -16.09 11.63 7.35
CA ALA A 32 -16.91 12.50 6.52
C ALA A 32 -16.08 13.67 5.92
N LEU A 33 -15.04 14.13 6.61
CA LEU A 33 -14.09 15.14 6.12
C LEU A 33 -13.19 14.60 5.00
N LEU A 34 -12.89 13.29 4.97
CA LEU A 34 -12.20 12.63 3.86
C LEU A 34 -13.01 12.68 2.56
N LEU A 35 -14.33 12.68 2.65
CA LEU A 35 -15.24 12.80 1.52
C LEU A 35 -15.50 14.28 1.12
N ALA A 36 -15.23 15.23 2.00
CA ALA A 36 -15.53 16.66 1.80
C ALA A 36 -14.31 17.52 1.39
N LEU A 37 -13.10 16.93 1.29
CA LEU A 37 -11.87 17.64 0.95
C LEU A 37 -11.54 17.62 -0.56
N ALA A 38 -12.52 17.36 -1.43
CA ALA A 38 -12.32 17.64 -2.84
C ALA A 38 -12.15 19.16 -3.01
N PRO A 39 -11.02 19.68 -3.52
CA PRO A 39 -10.91 21.08 -3.87
C PRO A 39 -11.96 21.36 -4.96
N ALA A 40 -12.86 22.29 -4.73
CA ALA A 40 -13.80 22.78 -5.73
C ALA A 40 -13.06 23.65 -6.77
N GLY A 41 -12.14 23.04 -7.52
CA GLY A 41 -11.68 23.58 -8.79
C GLY A 41 -12.80 23.33 -9.80
N ALA A 42 -13.33 24.37 -10.41
CA ALA A 42 -14.34 24.25 -11.46
C ALA A 42 -13.76 23.41 -12.61
N GLN A 43 -14.08 22.10 -12.62
CA GLN A 43 -13.72 21.22 -13.73
C GLN A 43 -14.52 21.65 -14.96
N ASP A 44 -13.88 21.75 -16.11
CA ASP A 44 -14.59 21.94 -17.37
C ASP A 44 -15.52 20.73 -17.57
N PRO A 45 -16.85 20.92 -17.56
CA PRO A 45 -17.81 19.80 -17.66
C PRO A 45 -17.69 19.02 -18.97
N ARG A 46 -16.92 19.51 -19.93
CA ARG A 46 -16.65 18.84 -21.21
C ARG A 46 -15.48 17.85 -21.15
N GLN A 47 -14.68 17.86 -20.08
CA GLN A 47 -13.60 16.89 -19.90
C GLN A 47 -14.10 15.66 -19.13
N PRO A 48 -13.71 14.44 -19.55
CA PRO A 48 -13.96 13.24 -18.77
C PRO A 48 -13.45 13.39 -17.33
N ALA A 49 -14.25 12.94 -16.36
CA ALA A 49 -13.87 13.02 -14.97
C ALA A 49 -13.10 11.76 -14.51
N GLY A 50 -12.27 11.91 -13.48
CA GLY A 50 -11.58 10.80 -12.84
C GLY A 50 -10.62 10.07 -13.78
N ILE A 51 -10.62 8.73 -13.70
CA ILE A 51 -9.66 7.87 -14.43
C ILE A 51 -9.87 7.91 -15.94
N GLU A 52 -11.08 8.16 -16.42
CA GLU A 52 -11.43 8.18 -17.83
C GLU A 52 -10.66 9.26 -18.62
N ARG A 53 -10.30 10.35 -17.95
CA ARG A 53 -9.41 11.39 -18.49
C ARG A 53 -8.05 10.84 -18.95
N TYR A 54 -7.62 9.73 -18.37
CA TYR A 54 -6.30 9.13 -18.60
C TYR A 54 -6.34 7.84 -19.40
N ARG A 55 -7.47 7.55 -20.10
CA ARG A 55 -7.64 6.32 -20.90
C ARG A 55 -6.54 6.10 -21.93
N ASN A 56 -5.96 7.18 -22.49
CA ASN A 56 -4.88 7.09 -23.47
C ASN A 56 -3.53 6.65 -22.85
N TYR A 57 -3.44 6.59 -21.52
CA TYR A 57 -2.28 6.11 -20.79
C TYR A 57 -2.49 4.69 -20.24
N LEU A 58 -3.67 4.10 -20.44
CA LEU A 58 -3.92 2.74 -19.98
C LEU A 58 -2.94 1.78 -20.64
N LEU A 59 -2.23 1.05 -19.78
CA LEU A 59 -1.39 -0.06 -20.21
C LEU A 59 -2.29 -1.28 -20.37
N THR A 60 -2.36 -1.80 -21.59
CA THR A 60 -3.05 -3.05 -21.93
C THR A 60 -1.98 -4.02 -22.42
N ASP A 61 -1.85 -5.14 -21.74
CA ASP A 61 -0.87 -6.15 -22.10
C ASP A 61 -1.55 -7.46 -22.47
N PRO A 62 -1.72 -7.73 -23.77
CA PRO A 62 -2.23 -9.00 -24.28
C PRO A 62 -1.13 -10.08 -24.37
N ALA A 63 0.11 -9.76 -23.91
CA ALA A 63 1.22 -10.67 -24.09
C ALA A 63 1.00 -12.02 -23.40
N PRO A 64 1.51 -13.12 -23.96
CA PRO A 64 1.54 -14.44 -23.33
C PRO A 64 2.38 -14.38 -22.04
N ASP A 65 2.43 -15.48 -21.29
CA ASP A 65 3.21 -15.57 -20.07
C ASP A 65 4.66 -15.12 -20.29
N PRO A 66 5.26 -14.41 -19.33
CA PRO A 66 6.58 -13.83 -19.51
C PRO A 66 7.65 -14.92 -19.73
N THR A 67 8.50 -14.68 -20.71
CA THR A 67 9.64 -15.55 -21.07
C THR A 67 10.85 -14.70 -21.42
N GLY A 68 12.03 -15.30 -21.49
CA GLY A 68 13.21 -14.62 -22.04
C GLY A 68 13.74 -13.44 -21.25
N GLY A 69 13.44 -13.34 -19.95
CA GLY A 69 13.89 -12.22 -19.09
C GLY A 69 12.85 -11.12 -18.93
N ALA A 70 11.67 -11.25 -19.53
CA ALA A 70 10.55 -10.34 -19.28
C ALA A 70 9.98 -10.54 -17.88
N VAL A 71 9.40 -9.48 -17.33
CA VAL A 71 8.69 -9.50 -16.05
C VAL A 71 7.30 -8.90 -16.25
N ARG A 72 6.28 -9.66 -15.92
CA ARG A 72 4.91 -9.17 -15.86
C ARG A 72 4.64 -8.59 -14.47
N VAL A 73 4.14 -7.35 -14.44
CA VAL A 73 3.64 -6.71 -13.24
C VAL A 73 2.14 -6.61 -13.33
N THR A 74 1.42 -7.17 -12.35
CA THR A 74 -0.04 -7.07 -12.23
C THR A 74 -0.39 -6.16 -11.07
N PHE A 75 -1.27 -5.18 -11.28
CA PHE A 75 -1.73 -4.25 -10.25
C PHE A 75 -3.01 -4.79 -9.59
N LEU A 76 -2.98 -4.93 -8.28
CA LEU A 76 -4.08 -5.45 -7.46
C LEU A 76 -4.64 -4.39 -6.48
N GLY A 77 -4.45 -3.12 -6.83
CA GLY A 77 -4.90 -1.97 -6.05
C GLY A 77 -3.95 -1.60 -4.91
N THR A 78 -4.09 -0.39 -4.39
CA THR A 78 -3.23 0.21 -3.36
C THR A 78 -1.76 0.15 -3.81
N ALA A 79 -0.88 -0.49 -3.05
CA ALA A 79 0.48 -0.78 -3.47
C ALA A 79 0.72 -2.30 -3.63
N THR A 80 -0.36 -3.08 -3.82
CA THR A 80 -0.27 -4.51 -4.09
C THR A 80 0.06 -4.75 -5.55
N LEU A 81 1.29 -5.22 -5.80
CA LEU A 81 1.82 -5.59 -7.11
C LEU A 81 2.26 -7.04 -7.10
N LEU A 82 1.91 -7.77 -8.14
CA LEU A 82 2.43 -9.12 -8.39
C LEU A 82 3.48 -9.03 -9.50
N PHE A 83 4.69 -9.51 -9.22
CA PHE A 83 5.80 -9.64 -10.16
C PHE A 83 5.96 -11.11 -10.54
N ASP A 84 5.95 -11.40 -11.83
CA ASP A 84 5.97 -12.75 -12.38
C ASP A 84 6.94 -12.81 -13.58
N ASP A 85 7.94 -13.68 -13.54
CA ASP A 85 8.87 -13.93 -14.65
C ASP A 85 8.61 -15.28 -15.37
N GLY A 86 7.48 -15.93 -15.04
CA GLY A 86 7.10 -17.25 -15.53
C GLY A 86 7.61 -18.40 -14.66
N GLU A 87 8.60 -18.18 -13.80
CA GLU A 87 9.19 -19.19 -12.91
C GLU A 87 9.00 -18.83 -11.43
N THR A 88 9.17 -17.56 -11.10
CA THR A 88 9.12 -17.04 -9.73
C THR A 88 8.12 -15.91 -9.63
N LYS A 89 7.32 -15.92 -8.56
CA LYS A 89 6.36 -14.83 -8.26
C LYS A 89 6.65 -14.18 -6.93
N LEU A 90 6.70 -12.84 -6.94
CA LEU A 90 6.82 -12.00 -5.75
C LEU A 90 5.60 -11.07 -5.66
N MET A 91 5.22 -10.69 -4.46
CA MET A 91 4.12 -9.73 -4.26
C MET A 91 4.53 -8.64 -3.26
N THR A 92 4.03 -7.42 -3.47
CA THR A 92 4.07 -6.37 -2.44
C THR A 92 2.73 -6.28 -1.71
N ASP A 93 2.75 -5.96 -0.41
CA ASP A 93 1.64 -5.69 0.51
C ASP A 93 0.60 -6.81 0.66
N GLY A 94 -0.11 -7.18 -0.41
CA GLY A 94 -1.10 -8.26 -0.39
C GLY A 94 -2.45 -7.86 0.21
N PHE A 95 -2.83 -6.57 0.12
CA PHE A 95 -4.10 -6.04 0.61
C PHE A 95 -5.24 -6.31 -0.40
N LEU A 96 -5.99 -7.36 -0.19
CA LEU A 96 -6.98 -7.89 -1.14
C LEU A 96 -8.43 -7.88 -0.62
N SER A 97 -8.66 -8.04 0.70
CA SER A 97 -10.01 -8.06 1.30
C SER A 97 -10.75 -6.74 1.15
N ARG A 98 -10.05 -5.60 1.21
CA ARG A 98 -10.57 -4.24 0.99
C ARG A 98 -11.91 -3.98 1.70
N PRO A 99 -11.94 -4.00 3.03
CA PRO A 99 -13.18 -3.84 3.78
C PRO A 99 -13.82 -2.48 3.49
N PRO A 100 -15.15 -2.43 3.21
CA PRO A 100 -15.83 -1.17 2.91
C PRO A 100 -15.84 -0.26 4.13
N LEU A 101 -15.90 1.06 3.87
CA LEU A 101 -15.86 2.12 4.87
C LEU A 101 -16.69 1.83 6.13
N ARG A 102 -17.92 1.35 5.96
CA ARG A 102 -18.83 1.00 7.07
C ARG A 102 -18.27 -0.08 8.03
N LYS A 103 -17.39 -0.97 7.52
CA LYS A 103 -16.72 -1.98 8.34
C LYS A 103 -15.46 -1.41 8.99
N VAL A 104 -14.73 -0.54 8.31
CA VAL A 104 -13.46 0.05 8.77
C VAL A 104 -13.63 0.86 10.06
N ILE A 105 -14.78 1.50 10.26
CA ILE A 105 -15.08 2.23 11.51
C ILE A 105 -15.25 1.32 12.75
N GLY A 106 -15.32 0.01 12.57
CA GLY A 106 -15.43 -1.01 13.62
C GLY A 106 -14.16 -1.83 13.76
N LYS A 107 -14.36 -3.11 14.02
CA LYS A 107 -13.31 -4.14 13.93
C LYS A 107 -13.42 -4.84 12.59
N ILE A 108 -12.28 -5.05 11.97
CA ILE A 108 -12.13 -5.68 10.65
C ILE A 108 -11.32 -6.96 10.76
N GLU A 109 -11.62 -7.90 9.89
CA GLU A 109 -10.90 -9.15 9.72
C GLU A 109 -10.77 -9.49 8.24
N THR A 110 -9.71 -10.18 7.88
CA THR A 110 -9.47 -10.71 6.53
C THR A 110 -10.66 -11.55 6.08
N ASP A 111 -11.10 -11.36 4.84
CA ASP A 111 -12.11 -12.21 4.20
C ASP A 111 -11.43 -13.28 3.34
N PRO A 112 -11.31 -14.54 3.82
CA PRO A 112 -10.61 -15.60 3.10
C PRO A 112 -11.15 -15.84 1.69
N LYS A 113 -12.48 -15.74 1.51
CA LYS A 113 -13.12 -15.99 0.21
C LYS A 113 -12.73 -14.91 -0.81
N VAL A 114 -12.70 -13.65 -0.37
CA VAL A 114 -12.31 -12.52 -1.23
C VAL A 114 -10.83 -12.61 -1.59
N VAL A 115 -9.97 -12.91 -0.61
CA VAL A 115 -8.53 -13.06 -0.84
C VAL A 115 -8.24 -14.23 -1.77
N ASP A 116 -8.85 -15.40 -1.55
CA ASP A 116 -8.66 -16.59 -2.39
C ASP A 116 -9.06 -16.31 -3.85
N ALA A 117 -10.24 -15.72 -4.06
CA ALA A 117 -10.70 -15.38 -5.41
C ALA A 117 -9.78 -14.36 -6.11
N ALA A 118 -9.26 -13.39 -5.36
CA ALA A 118 -8.32 -12.40 -5.91
C ALA A 118 -6.97 -13.02 -6.28
N LEU A 119 -6.41 -13.89 -5.44
CA LEU A 119 -5.18 -14.62 -5.70
C LEU A 119 -5.31 -15.56 -6.91
N GLU A 120 -6.43 -16.28 -7.01
CA GLU A 120 -6.72 -17.17 -8.13
C GLU A 120 -6.84 -16.38 -9.43
N LYS A 121 -7.66 -15.32 -9.46
CA LYS A 121 -7.81 -14.46 -10.64
C LYS A 121 -6.49 -13.81 -11.09
N ALA A 122 -5.63 -13.43 -10.15
CA ALA A 122 -4.31 -12.89 -10.45
C ALA A 122 -3.29 -13.95 -10.87
N GLY A 123 -3.56 -15.25 -10.67
CA GLY A 123 -2.59 -16.33 -10.86
C GLY A 123 -1.50 -16.32 -9.79
N ALA A 124 -1.81 -15.85 -8.57
CA ALA A 124 -0.88 -15.67 -7.46
C ALA A 124 -1.05 -16.72 -6.35
N THR A 125 -1.43 -17.94 -6.70
CA THR A 125 -1.69 -19.03 -5.73
C THR A 125 -0.43 -19.57 -5.06
N LYS A 126 0.76 -19.32 -5.64
CA LYS A 126 2.05 -19.66 -5.08
C LYS A 126 3.00 -18.48 -5.22
N LEU A 127 3.57 -18.02 -4.13
CA LEU A 127 4.52 -16.91 -4.08
C LEU A 127 5.81 -17.34 -3.38
N ALA A 128 6.95 -16.86 -3.88
CA ALA A 128 8.24 -17.05 -3.20
C ALA A 128 8.34 -16.11 -1.99
N ALA A 129 7.87 -14.85 -2.13
CA ALA A 129 7.93 -13.86 -1.07
C ALA A 129 6.79 -12.84 -1.16
N LEU A 130 6.41 -12.31 0.01
CA LEU A 130 5.52 -11.18 0.19
C LEU A 130 6.26 -10.07 0.95
N PHE A 131 6.42 -8.90 0.34
CA PHE A 131 7.09 -7.73 0.91
C PHE A 131 6.06 -6.68 1.30
N VAL A 132 5.99 -6.30 2.58
CA VAL A 132 5.02 -5.31 3.07
C VAL A 132 5.72 -3.98 3.34
N ALA A 133 5.30 -2.93 2.63
CA ALA A 133 5.99 -1.64 2.64
C ALA A 133 5.88 -0.89 3.97
N HIS A 134 4.76 -1.02 4.66
CA HIS A 134 4.54 -0.53 6.02
C HIS A 134 3.29 -1.20 6.63
N SER A 135 3.06 -1.04 7.94
CA SER A 135 2.05 -1.86 8.60
C SER A 135 0.69 -1.19 8.80
N HIS A 136 0.35 -0.11 8.07
CA HIS A 136 -1.04 0.35 7.99
C HIS A 136 -1.96 -0.73 7.41
N TYR A 137 -3.24 -0.65 7.75
CA TYR A 137 -4.19 -1.72 7.40
C TYR A 137 -4.35 -1.89 5.88
N ASP A 138 -4.31 -0.82 5.10
CA ASP A 138 -4.42 -0.83 3.64
C ASP A 138 -3.17 -1.36 2.92
N HIS A 139 -2.17 -1.84 3.69
CA HIS A 139 -0.99 -2.56 3.23
C HIS A 139 -0.85 -3.93 3.90
N ALA A 140 -0.88 -3.99 5.25
CA ALA A 140 -0.53 -5.21 6.00
C ALA A 140 -1.73 -6.10 6.38
N PHE A 141 -2.97 -5.68 6.11
CA PHE A 141 -4.19 -6.30 6.66
C PHE A 141 -4.29 -7.80 6.37
N ASP A 142 -4.07 -8.19 5.11
CA ASP A 142 -4.22 -9.57 4.67
C ASP A 142 -2.90 -10.34 4.62
N CYS A 143 -1.74 -9.69 4.95
CA CYS A 143 -0.42 -10.26 4.71
C CYS A 143 -0.21 -11.61 5.39
N ALA A 144 -0.75 -11.82 6.58
CA ALA A 144 -0.67 -13.10 7.28
C ALA A 144 -1.43 -14.21 6.54
N TYR A 145 -2.65 -13.93 6.09
CA TYR A 145 -3.44 -14.89 5.33
C TYR A 145 -2.80 -15.21 3.98
N VAL A 146 -2.40 -14.19 3.22
CA VAL A 146 -1.71 -14.35 1.93
C VAL A 146 -0.45 -15.19 2.10
N THR A 147 0.38 -14.91 3.11
CA THR A 147 1.59 -15.67 3.42
C THR A 147 1.30 -17.15 3.62
N ARG A 148 0.34 -17.49 4.48
CA ARG A 148 -0.04 -18.90 4.76
C ARG A 148 -0.65 -19.59 3.55
N LYS A 149 -1.52 -18.88 2.82
CA LYS A 149 -2.25 -19.43 1.66
C LYS A 149 -1.33 -19.74 0.48
N THR A 150 -0.37 -18.86 0.20
CA THR A 150 0.51 -18.98 -0.98
C THR A 150 1.82 -19.70 -0.69
N GLY A 151 2.14 -19.94 0.58
CA GLY A 151 3.42 -20.49 0.99
C GLY A 151 4.58 -19.50 0.93
N ALA A 152 4.32 -18.20 0.78
CA ALA A 152 5.32 -17.14 0.76
C ALA A 152 6.14 -17.06 2.06
N ILE A 153 7.31 -16.44 1.97
CA ILE A 153 8.00 -15.89 3.14
C ILE A 153 7.55 -14.42 3.28
N LEU A 154 7.13 -14.04 4.47
CA LEU A 154 6.72 -12.65 4.79
C LEU A 154 7.95 -11.82 5.12
N TYR A 155 8.18 -10.76 4.37
CA TYR A 155 9.21 -9.76 4.62
C TYR A 155 8.57 -8.45 5.08
N GLY A 156 9.04 -7.90 6.21
CA GLY A 156 8.47 -6.66 6.73
C GLY A 156 9.23 -6.06 7.91
N SER A 157 8.70 -4.94 8.43
CA SER A 157 9.16 -4.34 9.68
C SER A 157 8.81 -5.23 10.89
N ALA A 158 9.34 -4.91 12.06
CA ALA A 158 8.94 -5.58 13.30
C ALA A 158 7.42 -5.51 13.53
N SER A 159 6.78 -4.39 13.17
CA SER A 159 5.33 -4.21 13.24
C SER A 159 4.59 -5.13 12.28
N THR A 160 5.05 -5.24 11.03
CA THR A 160 4.49 -6.18 10.05
C THR A 160 4.60 -7.62 10.54
N LEU A 161 5.74 -8.01 11.13
CA LEU A 161 5.89 -9.36 11.67
C LEU A 161 4.92 -9.62 12.84
N ASN A 162 4.57 -8.60 13.62
CA ASN A 162 3.54 -8.72 14.65
C ASN A 162 2.12 -8.87 14.06
N VAL A 163 1.84 -8.34 12.86
CA VAL A 163 0.63 -8.68 12.11
C VAL A 163 0.69 -10.15 11.65
N GLY A 164 1.84 -10.59 11.15
CA GLY A 164 2.07 -12.00 10.79
C GLY A 164 1.83 -12.95 11.95
N ARG A 165 2.44 -12.69 13.13
CA ARG A 165 2.24 -13.48 14.36
C ARG A 165 0.79 -13.51 14.82
N GLY A 166 0.10 -12.37 14.72
CA GLY A 166 -1.32 -12.26 15.07
C GLY A 166 -2.23 -13.10 14.19
N GLY A 167 -1.81 -13.38 12.95
CA GLY A 167 -2.48 -14.23 11.99
C GLY A 167 -1.85 -15.62 11.84
N ASP A 168 -1.10 -16.10 12.85
CA ASP A 168 -0.53 -17.44 12.95
C ASP A 168 0.45 -17.81 11.81
N VAL A 169 1.25 -16.84 11.33
CA VAL A 169 2.37 -17.11 10.42
C VAL A 169 3.52 -17.70 11.25
N PRO A 170 4.08 -18.86 10.89
CA PRO A 170 5.24 -19.45 11.58
C PRO A 170 6.47 -18.52 11.53
N GLU A 171 7.26 -18.48 12.60
CA GLU A 171 8.46 -17.60 12.70
C GLU A 171 9.46 -17.86 11.59
N GLU A 172 9.66 -19.13 11.17
CA GLU A 172 10.55 -19.53 10.08
C GLU A 172 10.09 -19.03 8.70
N ARG A 173 8.86 -18.54 8.59
CA ARG A 173 8.32 -17.91 7.38
C ARG A 173 8.23 -16.39 7.47
N MET A 174 8.91 -15.79 8.44
CA MET A 174 8.95 -14.36 8.64
C MET A 174 10.37 -13.84 8.68
N VAL A 175 10.64 -12.78 7.94
CA VAL A 175 11.96 -12.14 7.89
C VAL A 175 11.79 -10.64 8.15
N ARG A 176 12.46 -10.15 9.19
CA ARG A 176 12.57 -8.71 9.41
C ARG A 176 13.48 -8.08 8.36
N PHE A 177 13.05 -6.96 7.79
CA PHE A 177 13.88 -6.19 6.88
C PHE A 177 15.19 -5.73 7.53
N ASP A 178 16.27 -5.83 6.73
CA ASP A 178 17.47 -5.04 6.92
C ASP A 178 17.58 -4.04 5.77
N TYR A 179 17.89 -2.78 6.08
CA TYR A 179 18.11 -1.78 5.06
C TYR A 179 19.32 -2.14 4.20
N ASP A 180 19.21 -1.81 2.92
CA ASP A 180 20.25 -2.03 1.91
C ASP A 180 20.66 -3.50 1.69
N LYS A 181 20.06 -4.43 2.41
CA LYS A 181 20.23 -5.85 2.17
C LYS A 181 19.48 -6.28 0.91
N GLU A 182 20.09 -7.16 0.15
CA GLU A 182 19.48 -7.79 -1.02
C GLU A 182 18.99 -9.19 -0.67
N TYR A 183 17.80 -9.52 -1.15
CA TYR A 183 17.15 -10.82 -0.98
C TYR A 183 16.92 -11.43 -2.36
N ALA A 184 17.41 -12.65 -2.60
CA ALA A 184 17.35 -13.32 -3.90
C ALA A 184 16.23 -14.35 -3.97
N PHE A 185 15.52 -14.38 -5.10
CA PHE A 185 14.41 -15.29 -5.39
C PHE A 185 14.44 -15.66 -6.87
N GLY A 186 14.95 -16.84 -7.21
CA GLY A 186 15.17 -17.20 -8.61
C GLY A 186 16.04 -16.16 -9.33
N LYS A 187 15.48 -15.51 -10.36
CA LYS A 187 16.16 -14.44 -11.10
C LYS A 187 15.94 -13.05 -10.51
N PHE A 188 15.04 -12.93 -9.52
CA PHE A 188 14.80 -11.66 -8.84
C PHE A 188 15.77 -11.42 -7.70
N THR A 189 16.14 -10.17 -7.52
CA THR A 189 16.79 -9.66 -6.31
C THR A 189 16.01 -8.44 -5.83
N VAL A 190 15.65 -8.42 -4.55
CA VAL A 190 14.91 -7.31 -3.92
C VAL A 190 15.82 -6.62 -2.91
N LYS A 191 16.12 -5.35 -3.14
CA LYS A 191 16.80 -4.47 -2.19
C LYS A 191 15.77 -3.60 -1.47
N VAL A 192 15.82 -3.62 -0.13
CA VAL A 192 14.93 -2.80 0.72
C VAL A 192 15.59 -1.44 0.94
N LEU A 193 14.88 -0.40 0.58
CA LEU A 193 15.35 0.98 0.68
C LEU A 193 14.61 1.72 1.80
N ARG A 194 15.31 2.63 2.47
CA ARG A 194 14.67 3.56 3.42
C ARG A 194 13.68 4.45 2.69
N ALA A 195 12.50 4.59 3.26
CA ALA A 195 11.45 5.47 2.76
C ALA A 195 10.82 6.28 3.90
N ARG A 196 9.93 7.18 3.54
CA ARG A 196 9.04 7.88 4.45
C ARG A 196 7.62 7.69 3.97
N HIS A 197 6.69 7.62 4.89
CA HIS A 197 5.27 7.68 4.61
C HIS A 197 4.88 9.09 4.14
N SER A 198 3.81 9.19 3.33
CA SER A 198 3.23 10.49 2.94
C SER A 198 3.01 11.36 4.18
N PRO A 199 3.28 12.67 4.10
CA PRO A 199 3.10 13.57 5.24
C PRO A 199 1.69 13.52 5.80
N ALA A 200 1.56 13.68 7.11
CA ALA A 200 0.27 13.82 7.76
C ALA A 200 -0.50 15.02 7.21
N ILE A 201 -1.79 14.83 6.93
CA ILE A 201 -2.71 15.90 6.53
C ILE A 201 -3.81 15.98 7.57
N ARG A 202 -3.79 17.05 8.37
CA ARG A 202 -4.74 17.26 9.49
C ARG A 202 -4.71 16.06 10.45
N PHE A 203 -5.77 15.22 10.44
CA PHE A 203 -5.93 14.07 11.32
C PHE A 203 -5.63 12.74 10.64
N LEU A 204 -5.09 12.78 9.43
CA LEU A 204 -4.69 11.60 8.66
C LEU A 204 -3.21 11.33 8.86
N ASN A 205 -2.85 10.06 9.01
CA ASN A 205 -1.48 9.63 9.27
C ASN A 205 -0.90 10.28 10.55
N ASP A 206 -1.71 10.38 11.61
CA ASP A 206 -1.29 10.94 12.91
C ASP A 206 -0.49 9.97 13.76
N ASP A 207 -0.23 8.77 13.26
CA ASP A 207 0.50 7.68 13.90
C ASP A 207 1.89 7.40 13.30
N LEU A 208 2.41 8.34 12.49
CA LEU A 208 3.76 8.20 11.91
C LEU A 208 4.81 7.98 12.99
N GLY A 209 5.66 6.96 12.78
CA GLY A 209 6.67 6.54 13.73
C GLY A 209 6.16 5.63 14.87
N GLN A 210 4.83 5.38 14.95
CA GLN A 210 4.30 4.42 15.92
C GLN A 210 4.49 2.99 15.44
N THR A 211 4.57 2.04 16.39
CA THR A 211 4.84 0.62 16.15
C THR A 211 3.75 -0.28 16.69
N ILE A 212 3.67 -1.50 16.15
CA ILE A 212 2.86 -2.60 16.67
C ILE A 212 3.80 -3.50 17.49
N ASP A 213 3.73 -3.41 18.81
CA ASP A 213 4.73 -4.01 19.71
C ASP A 213 4.41 -5.43 20.17
N ARG A 214 3.21 -5.95 19.81
CA ARG A 214 2.75 -7.30 20.16
C ARG A 214 1.95 -7.89 19.00
N PRO A 215 1.78 -9.23 18.95
CA PRO A 215 0.97 -9.87 17.92
C PRO A 215 -0.41 -9.27 17.78
N LEU A 216 -0.75 -8.79 16.58
CA LEU A 216 -2.02 -8.13 16.26
C LEU A 216 -3.02 -9.14 15.72
N LYS A 217 -3.88 -9.64 16.61
CA LYS A 217 -4.93 -10.61 16.25
C LYS A 217 -6.16 -9.91 15.68
N GLN A 218 -6.69 -10.44 14.60
CA GLN A 218 -7.98 -10.05 14.04
C GLN A 218 -9.15 -10.77 14.78
N PRO A 219 -10.35 -10.16 14.85
CA PRO A 219 -10.71 -8.86 14.29
C PRO A 219 -10.13 -7.68 15.11
N ALA A 220 -9.53 -6.72 14.43
CA ALA A 220 -8.86 -5.57 15.00
C ALA A 220 -9.42 -4.24 14.45
N SER A 221 -9.16 -3.12 15.14
CA SER A 221 -9.47 -1.81 14.57
C SER A 221 -8.40 -1.43 13.53
N PHE A 222 -8.79 -0.69 12.48
CA PHE A 222 -7.80 -0.15 11.55
C PHE A 222 -6.73 0.72 12.25
N LYS A 223 -7.07 1.35 13.38
CA LYS A 223 -6.15 2.14 14.21
C LYS A 223 -5.11 1.32 14.97
N ASP A 224 -5.31 0.02 15.09
CA ASP A 224 -4.34 -0.88 15.72
C ASP A 224 -3.18 -1.19 14.75
N TYR A 225 -3.39 -0.99 13.44
CA TYR A 225 -2.38 -1.06 12.40
C TYR A 225 -1.62 0.25 12.33
N LYS A 226 -0.44 0.30 12.98
CA LYS A 226 0.44 1.47 13.02
C LYS A 226 1.37 1.49 11.82
N GLU A 227 1.96 2.66 11.51
CA GLU A 227 2.88 2.79 10.39
C GLU A 227 4.01 1.76 10.43
N GLY A 228 4.69 1.63 11.56
CA GLY A 228 5.73 0.62 11.76
C GLY A 228 7.00 0.80 10.94
N GLY A 229 7.21 1.97 10.36
CA GLY A 229 8.28 2.29 9.42
C GLY A 229 7.88 2.05 7.96
N ALA A 230 8.31 2.93 7.06
CA ALA A 230 8.03 2.88 5.64
C ALA A 230 9.25 2.43 4.82
N TYR A 231 9.02 1.63 3.79
CA TYR A 231 10.04 1.03 2.94
C TYR A 231 9.65 1.11 1.47
N ASP A 232 10.66 1.31 0.62
CA ASP A 232 10.56 1.16 -0.83
C ASP A 232 11.36 -0.07 -1.26
N PHE A 233 11.04 -0.60 -2.46
CA PHE A 233 11.67 -1.82 -2.97
C PHE A 233 12.32 -1.57 -4.32
N LEU A 234 13.61 -1.86 -4.45
CA LEU A 234 14.31 -1.95 -5.73
C LEU A 234 14.36 -3.42 -6.14
N ILE A 235 13.53 -3.79 -7.11
CA ILE A 235 13.38 -5.15 -7.61
C ILE A 235 14.18 -5.26 -8.91
N ARG A 236 15.23 -6.07 -8.89
CA ARG A 236 16.07 -6.34 -10.07
C ARG A 236 15.71 -7.67 -10.69
N HIS A 237 15.82 -7.75 -12.01
CA HIS A 237 15.70 -8.97 -12.78
C HIS A 237 16.74 -8.94 -13.91
N GLY A 238 17.83 -9.67 -13.75
CA GLY A 238 19.00 -9.53 -14.61
C GLY A 238 19.55 -8.09 -14.60
N PRO A 239 19.76 -7.45 -15.77
CA PRO A 239 20.27 -6.10 -15.84
C PRO A 239 19.20 -5.01 -15.53
N ASN A 240 17.94 -5.38 -15.52
CA ASN A 240 16.82 -4.45 -15.41
C ASN A 240 16.39 -4.26 -13.96
N ALA A 241 15.75 -3.13 -13.67
CA ALA A 241 15.27 -2.82 -12.33
C ALA A 241 13.92 -2.10 -12.33
N ILE A 242 13.12 -2.38 -11.30
CA ILE A 242 11.86 -1.71 -10.99
C ILE A 242 11.99 -1.11 -9.60
N LEU A 243 11.68 0.18 -9.45
CA LEU A 243 11.53 0.82 -8.16
C LEU A 243 10.05 0.88 -7.79
N VAL A 244 9.69 0.37 -6.61
CA VAL A 244 8.37 0.55 -6.00
C VAL A 244 8.50 1.57 -4.87
N ASN A 245 7.99 2.79 -5.07
CA ASN A 245 7.83 3.79 -4.02
C ASN A 245 6.43 3.63 -3.42
N ALA A 246 6.33 2.85 -2.36
CA ALA A 246 5.06 2.51 -1.71
C ALA A 246 4.70 3.47 -0.55
N GLY A 247 5.68 4.15 0.02
CA GLY A 247 5.47 5.07 1.16
C GLY A 247 4.83 6.41 0.78
N GLY A 248 4.90 6.83 -0.49
CA GLY A 248 4.30 8.09 -0.96
C GLY A 248 5.02 9.36 -0.49
N SER A 249 6.31 9.25 -0.12
CA SER A 249 7.17 10.38 0.23
C SER A 249 8.60 10.12 -0.25
N TYR A 250 9.53 10.98 0.13
CA TYR A 250 10.94 10.90 -0.23
C TYR A 250 11.85 11.19 0.96
N ILE A 251 13.09 10.75 0.84
CA ILE A 251 14.23 11.17 1.67
C ILE A 251 15.23 11.81 0.73
N GLU A 252 15.56 13.06 0.96
CA GLU A 252 16.49 13.82 0.13
C GLU A 252 17.83 13.08 -0.03
N GLY A 253 18.35 13.00 -1.26
CA GLY A 253 19.61 12.32 -1.58
C GLY A 253 19.55 10.78 -1.57
N SER A 254 18.50 10.16 -1.02
CA SER A 254 18.48 8.70 -0.86
C SER A 254 18.39 7.92 -2.17
N ARG A 255 18.12 8.60 -3.28
CA ARG A 255 18.00 7.98 -4.61
C ARG A 255 19.12 8.41 -5.58
N ASP A 256 20.15 9.11 -5.13
CA ASP A 256 21.23 9.60 -5.99
C ASP A 256 21.93 8.49 -6.79
N ASN A 257 22.10 7.32 -6.16
CA ASN A 257 22.74 6.13 -6.76
C ASN A 257 21.72 5.03 -7.13
N VAL A 258 20.42 5.35 -7.16
CA VAL A 258 19.39 4.38 -7.57
C VAL A 258 19.07 4.57 -9.05
N ARG A 259 19.07 3.48 -9.82
CA ARG A 259 18.62 3.45 -11.21
C ARG A 259 17.59 2.35 -11.36
N ALA A 260 16.50 2.65 -12.08
CA ALA A 260 15.47 1.71 -12.42
C ALA A 260 14.88 2.06 -13.80
N ASP A 261 14.47 1.03 -14.55
CA ASP A 261 13.85 1.20 -15.87
C ASP A 261 12.37 1.60 -15.74
N ALA A 262 11.72 1.15 -14.66
CA ALA A 262 10.36 1.52 -14.33
C ALA A 262 10.23 1.93 -12.85
N VAL A 263 9.34 2.91 -12.59
CA VAL A 263 8.98 3.34 -11.23
C VAL A 263 7.49 3.19 -11.04
N PHE A 264 7.09 2.40 -10.06
CA PHE A 264 5.72 2.34 -9.55
C PHE A 264 5.64 3.28 -8.35
N VAL A 265 4.87 4.35 -8.46
CA VAL A 265 4.89 5.47 -7.51
C VAL A 265 3.54 5.71 -6.86
N THR A 266 3.52 5.74 -5.53
CA THR A 266 2.31 6.07 -4.77
C THR A 266 1.86 7.50 -5.03
N THR A 267 0.58 7.67 -5.38
CA THR A 267 -0.02 8.99 -5.63
C THR A 267 -1.25 9.29 -4.78
N ALA A 268 -1.58 8.42 -3.82
CA ALA A 268 -2.78 8.51 -2.97
C ALA A 268 -3.06 9.89 -2.39
N MET A 269 -2.07 10.52 -1.81
CA MET A 269 -2.21 11.81 -1.13
C MET A 269 -1.36 12.91 -1.78
N LEU A 270 -0.75 12.62 -2.92
CA LEU A 270 0.18 13.55 -3.57
C LEU A 270 -0.53 14.83 -4.03
N GLY A 271 -1.74 14.71 -4.62
CA GLY A 271 -2.54 15.85 -5.04
C GLY A 271 -2.99 16.78 -3.90
N LEU A 272 -3.01 16.28 -2.67
CA LEU A 272 -3.35 17.06 -1.47
C LEU A 272 -2.14 17.79 -0.88
N GLN A 273 -0.93 17.52 -1.38
CA GLN A 273 0.29 18.15 -0.91
C GLN A 273 0.52 19.50 -1.60
N ARG A 274 1.29 20.36 -0.94
CA ARG A 274 1.70 21.66 -1.52
C ARG A 274 2.52 21.46 -2.79
N PRO A 275 2.43 22.36 -3.79
CA PRO A 275 3.19 22.24 -5.04
C PRO A 275 4.70 22.05 -4.85
N ALA A 276 5.30 22.71 -3.84
CA ALA A 276 6.72 22.53 -3.52
C ALA A 276 7.05 21.08 -3.12
N PHE A 277 6.16 20.41 -2.35
CA PHE A 277 6.33 19.00 -2.00
C PHE A 277 6.19 18.11 -3.24
N GLN A 278 5.18 18.35 -4.09
CA GLN A 278 5.00 17.57 -5.32
C GLN A 278 6.22 17.69 -6.24
N THR A 279 6.81 18.89 -6.32
CA THR A 279 8.03 19.13 -7.08
C THR A 279 9.22 18.34 -6.52
N ALA A 280 9.49 18.46 -5.22
CA ALA A 280 10.60 17.76 -4.57
C ALA A 280 10.38 16.23 -4.60
N PHE A 281 9.14 15.76 -4.43
CA PHE A 281 8.79 14.35 -4.56
C PHE A 281 9.14 13.82 -5.95
N TYR A 282 8.78 14.54 -7.01
CA TYR A 282 9.15 14.15 -8.37
C TYR A 282 10.66 14.10 -8.54
N ASP A 283 11.37 15.16 -8.12
CA ASP A 283 12.83 15.28 -8.28
C ASP A 283 13.56 14.12 -7.58
N GLU A 284 13.16 13.82 -6.33
CA GLU A 284 13.83 12.83 -5.50
C GLU A 284 13.45 11.38 -5.86
N THR A 285 12.24 11.13 -6.35
CA THR A 285 11.77 9.75 -6.61
C THR A 285 11.86 9.35 -8.08
N ILE A 286 11.62 10.27 -9.01
CA ILE A 286 11.59 10.02 -10.45
C ILE A 286 12.80 10.65 -11.14
N GLY A 287 13.03 11.95 -10.92
CA GLY A 287 14.07 12.72 -11.57
C GLY A 287 15.48 12.15 -11.36
N LYS A 288 15.79 11.73 -10.12
CA LYS A 288 17.09 11.09 -9.79
C LYS A 288 17.23 9.69 -10.34
N VAL A 289 16.14 8.91 -10.35
CA VAL A 289 16.12 7.52 -10.81
C VAL A 289 16.23 7.41 -12.33
N ARG A 290 15.59 8.36 -13.06
CA ARG A 290 15.55 8.46 -14.53
C ARG A 290 15.01 7.21 -15.20
N PRO A 291 13.78 6.78 -14.87
CA PRO A 291 13.17 5.61 -15.47
C PRO A 291 12.74 5.86 -16.92
N LYS A 292 12.46 4.80 -17.66
CA LYS A 292 11.79 4.86 -18.99
C LYS A 292 10.25 4.92 -18.85
N LEU A 293 9.72 4.40 -17.73
CA LEU A 293 8.28 4.30 -17.46
C LEU A 293 7.96 4.65 -16.01
N VAL A 294 6.91 5.44 -15.80
CA VAL A 294 6.31 5.71 -14.49
C VAL A 294 4.87 5.23 -14.48
N VAL A 295 4.51 4.47 -13.45
CA VAL A 295 3.16 3.92 -13.23
C VAL A 295 2.67 4.35 -11.85
N PRO A 296 1.58 5.13 -11.76
CA PRO A 296 0.99 5.48 -10.46
C PRO A 296 0.34 4.25 -9.82
N ILE A 297 0.56 4.10 -8.53
CA ILE A 297 -0.10 3.13 -7.65
C ILE A 297 -0.75 3.86 -6.48
N HIS A 298 -1.55 3.15 -5.70
CA HIS A 298 -2.25 3.68 -4.52
C HIS A 298 -3.11 4.93 -4.84
N TRP A 299 -3.64 4.98 -6.04
CA TRP A 299 -4.52 6.07 -6.48
C TRP A 299 -6.00 5.71 -6.31
N ASP A 300 -6.28 4.44 -6.16
CA ASP A 300 -7.61 3.86 -6.14
C ASP A 300 -8.26 3.94 -4.75
N ASN A 301 -9.59 3.96 -4.75
CA ASN A 301 -10.37 3.92 -3.52
C ASN A 301 -10.30 2.52 -2.91
N PHE A 302 -9.42 2.35 -1.94
CA PHE A 302 -9.16 1.07 -1.28
C PHE A 302 -10.26 0.64 -0.27
N MET A 303 -11.30 1.45 -0.10
CA MET A 303 -12.51 1.08 0.66
C MET A 303 -13.64 0.54 -0.25
N THR A 304 -13.31 0.23 -1.50
CA THR A 304 -14.19 -0.46 -2.45
C THR A 304 -13.58 -1.79 -2.86
N PRO A 305 -14.39 -2.80 -3.23
CA PRO A 305 -13.88 -4.10 -3.67
C PRO A 305 -12.88 -3.98 -4.82
N LEU A 306 -11.89 -4.88 -4.84
CA LEU A 306 -10.99 -5.02 -5.97
C LEU A 306 -11.77 -5.48 -7.21
N SER A 307 -11.63 -4.75 -8.31
CA SER A 307 -12.31 -5.01 -9.56
C SER A 307 -11.44 -4.61 -10.76
N ASP A 308 -11.81 -5.03 -11.96
CA ASP A 308 -11.12 -4.65 -13.19
C ASP A 308 -11.24 -3.14 -13.50
N GLN A 309 -12.19 -2.44 -12.86
CA GLN A 309 -12.40 -1.01 -12.99
C GLN A 309 -12.35 -0.35 -11.61
N LEU A 310 -11.16 0.03 -11.19
CA LEU A 310 -10.95 0.77 -9.95
C LEU A 310 -11.36 2.23 -10.11
N LYS A 311 -11.94 2.77 -9.06
CA LYS A 311 -12.26 4.20 -8.97
C LYS A 311 -11.18 4.92 -8.16
N PRO A 312 -10.81 6.15 -8.51
CA PRO A 312 -9.82 6.90 -7.74
C PRO A 312 -10.36 7.27 -6.36
N GLN A 313 -9.45 7.38 -5.37
CA GLN A 313 -9.76 7.84 -4.02
C GLN A 313 -9.99 9.37 -4.01
N PHE A 314 -9.16 10.11 -4.74
CA PHE A 314 -9.22 11.54 -4.96
C PHE A 314 -9.16 11.82 -6.46
N ASP A 315 -9.39 13.08 -6.89
CA ASP A 315 -9.22 13.41 -8.31
C ASP A 315 -7.75 13.21 -8.71
N PRO A 316 -7.45 12.31 -9.65
CA PRO A 316 -6.09 12.08 -10.08
C PRO A 316 -5.43 13.31 -10.70
N ALA A 317 -6.20 14.26 -11.23
CA ALA A 317 -5.70 15.44 -11.92
C ALA A 317 -4.75 16.27 -11.04
N ASP A 318 -5.03 16.38 -9.75
CA ASP A 318 -4.24 17.17 -8.81
C ASP A 318 -2.79 16.62 -8.64
N ALA A 319 -2.61 15.30 -8.82
CA ALA A 319 -1.31 14.66 -8.75
C ALA A 319 -0.72 14.39 -10.14
N TRP A 320 -1.54 13.88 -11.07
CA TRP A 320 -1.02 13.32 -12.33
C TRP A 320 -0.77 14.39 -13.39
N ASP A 321 -1.57 15.45 -13.49
CA ASP A 321 -1.34 16.47 -14.50
C ASP A 321 0.01 17.21 -14.33
N PRO A 322 0.40 17.66 -13.13
CA PRO A 322 1.75 18.21 -12.93
C PRO A 322 2.85 17.17 -13.20
N MET A 323 2.65 15.92 -12.76
CA MET A 323 3.60 14.83 -12.99
C MET A 323 3.77 14.54 -14.49
N ILE A 324 2.68 14.40 -15.24
CA ILE A 324 2.69 14.12 -16.69
C ILE A 324 3.40 15.24 -17.47
N ARG A 325 3.18 16.51 -17.09
CA ARG A 325 3.90 17.63 -17.74
C ARG A 325 5.41 17.49 -17.59
N ARG A 326 5.88 17.12 -16.40
CA ARG A 326 7.31 16.91 -16.15
C ARG A 326 7.86 15.68 -16.83
N LEU A 327 7.14 14.55 -16.76
CA LEU A 327 7.54 13.32 -17.45
C LEU A 327 7.69 13.51 -18.96
N ARG A 328 6.81 14.31 -19.58
CA ARG A 328 6.93 14.66 -21.01
C ARG A 328 8.20 15.46 -21.29
N ALA A 329 8.52 16.45 -20.45
CA ALA A 329 9.75 17.23 -20.58
C ALA A 329 11.01 16.36 -20.43
N ASP A 330 10.96 15.40 -19.53
CA ASP A 330 12.05 14.44 -19.26
C ASP A 330 12.07 13.24 -20.24
N ARG A 331 11.11 13.18 -21.18
CA ARG A 331 10.93 12.08 -22.15
C ARG A 331 10.69 10.72 -21.50
N ILE A 332 10.01 10.71 -20.37
CA ILE A 332 9.62 9.52 -19.61
C ILE A 332 8.17 9.17 -19.94
N ARG A 333 7.89 7.90 -20.22
CA ARG A 333 6.52 7.42 -20.45
C ARG A 333 5.72 7.40 -19.14
N PHE A 334 4.47 7.81 -19.21
CA PHE A 334 3.48 7.61 -18.16
C PHE A 334 2.54 6.47 -18.57
N GLY A 335 2.23 5.57 -17.65
CA GLY A 335 1.30 4.47 -17.88
C GLY A 335 0.39 4.25 -16.68
N VAL A 336 -0.84 3.82 -16.89
CA VAL A 336 -1.83 3.56 -15.85
C VAL A 336 -2.28 2.12 -15.93
N LEU A 337 -2.34 1.43 -14.79
CA LEU A 337 -2.91 0.10 -14.66
C LEU A 337 -4.24 0.19 -13.91
N GLN A 338 -5.26 -0.50 -14.42
CA GLN A 338 -6.49 -0.80 -13.70
C GLN A 338 -6.33 -2.05 -12.82
N GLY A 339 -7.33 -2.37 -12.01
CA GLY A 339 -7.28 -3.58 -11.20
C GLY A 339 -7.15 -4.83 -12.07
N TYR A 340 -6.28 -5.73 -11.68
CA TYR A 340 -5.84 -6.88 -12.47
C TYR A 340 -5.17 -6.52 -13.81
N GLY A 341 -4.96 -5.21 -14.07
CA GLY A 341 -4.23 -4.73 -15.25
C GLY A 341 -2.76 -5.18 -15.17
N ARG A 342 -2.21 -5.48 -16.35
CA ARG A 342 -0.88 -6.06 -16.51
C ARG A 342 0.00 -5.18 -17.37
N ALA A 343 1.29 -5.15 -17.06
CA ALA A 343 2.33 -4.58 -17.92
C ALA A 343 3.49 -5.58 -17.97
N THR A 344 3.86 -6.05 -19.17
CA THR A 344 5.06 -6.86 -19.38
C THR A 344 6.23 -5.93 -19.69
N LEU A 345 7.22 -5.94 -18.81
CA LEU A 345 8.43 -5.15 -18.87
C LEU A 345 9.58 -6.01 -19.40
N PHE A 346 10.63 -5.34 -19.96
CA PHE A 346 11.89 -5.99 -20.34
C PHE A 346 11.74 -7.02 -21.47
N VAL A 347 10.80 -6.80 -22.37
CA VAL A 347 10.61 -7.65 -23.54
C VAL A 347 11.75 -7.43 -24.53
N ARG A 348 12.53 -8.46 -24.86
CA ARG A 348 13.59 -8.36 -25.86
C ARG A 348 13.02 -7.96 -27.23
N GLY A 349 13.58 -6.93 -27.86
CA GLY A 349 13.21 -6.48 -29.20
C GLY A 349 12.06 -5.48 -29.27
N LYS A 350 11.60 -4.91 -28.16
CA LYS A 350 10.65 -3.79 -28.09
C LYS A 350 11.23 -2.61 -27.30
N GLU A 351 12.42 -2.15 -27.68
CA GLU A 351 12.98 -0.88 -27.22
C GLU A 351 12.62 0.27 -28.16
#